data_835fd37d6691a476cdbee2e7889aed7f
#
_entry.id   835fd37d6691a476cdbee2e7889aed7f
#
_cell.length_a   1.000
_cell.length_b   1.000
_cell.length_c   1.000
_cell.angle_alpha   90.00
_cell.angle_beta   90.00
_cell.angle_gamma   90.00
#
_symmetry.space_group_name_H-M   'P 1'
#
loop_
_entity.id
_entity.type
_entity.pdbx_description
1 polymer ?
#
loop_
_entity_poly.entity_id
_entity_poly.type
_entity_poly.pdbx_seq_one_letter_code
_entity_poly.pdbx_strand_id
1 'polypeptide(L)'
;MKKRKLNYISISLVIVLILGSLAIFQSGRKINWSLKDYYAQSLNWKTCAEGYECASFLVPIDYDNLKSGNFKLRALRHRANKENLRIGSLVVNPGGPGGSGIDFAFNAPDIVSQAINDRYDVVGIDGRGVNKSDPIYCLSDKEQDAFINIDGEVKSDSDLNKLITASKNFVNSCVKAAGIKVGHVSTYESAKDMDILRALLGDTKLNYLGKSYGTYLGLVYMSMYPKNVGRFVVDGVVDPNLSANELNKAQAVGFEIALDSFLTDCITKKDCFFEG
;
A
#
# COMPACT_ATOMS: atom_id res chain seq x y z
N MET A 1 29.48 -37.27 -55.08
CA MET A 1 28.25 -36.97 -54.23
C MET A 1 28.47 -37.32 -52.73
N LYS A 2 29.52 -36.83 -52.06
CA LYS A 2 29.79 -37.18 -50.64
C LYS A 2 29.98 -35.99 -49.65
N LYS A 3 29.84 -34.77 -50.11
CA LYS A 3 30.08 -33.56 -49.25
C LYS A 3 28.85 -32.89 -48.64
N ARG A 4 27.62 -33.29 -48.99
CA ARG A 4 26.39 -32.60 -48.46
C ARG A 4 25.81 -33.17 -47.14
N LYS A 5 26.15 -34.42 -46.76
CA LYS A 5 25.60 -35.03 -45.53
C LYS A 5 26.26 -34.58 -44.22
N LEU A 6 27.50 -34.08 -44.28
CA LEU A 6 28.24 -33.69 -43.09
C LEU A 6 27.75 -32.34 -42.48
N ASN A 7 27.23 -31.44 -43.31
CA ASN A 7 26.78 -30.11 -42.84
C ASN A 7 25.43 -30.15 -42.07
N TYR A 8 24.57 -31.12 -42.35
CA TYR A 8 23.27 -31.18 -41.62
C TYR A 8 23.43 -31.71 -40.20
N ILE A 9 24.34 -32.62 -39.95
CA ILE A 9 24.62 -33.17 -38.59
C ILE A 9 25.22 -32.11 -37.72
N SER A 10 26.14 -31.27 -38.23
CA SER A 10 26.76 -30.18 -37.52
C SER A 10 25.77 -29.06 -37.16
N ILE A 11 24.85 -28.74 -38.06
CA ILE A 11 23.82 -27.71 -37.83
C ILE A 11 22.80 -28.19 -36.77
N SER A 12 22.40 -29.46 -36.82
CA SER A 12 21.49 -30.03 -35.83
C SER A 12 22.09 -30.08 -34.41
N LEU A 13 23.39 -30.39 -34.29
CA LEU A 13 24.07 -30.39 -33.00
C LEU A 13 24.18 -28.97 -32.41
N VAL A 14 24.42 -27.95 -33.23
CA VAL A 14 24.51 -26.56 -32.80
C VAL A 14 23.15 -26.05 -32.35
N ILE A 15 22.07 -26.41 -33.06
CA ILE A 15 20.71 -26.01 -32.66
C ILE A 15 20.30 -26.69 -31.36
N VAL A 16 20.64 -27.96 -31.11
CA VAL A 16 20.35 -28.66 -29.87
C VAL A 16 21.14 -28.04 -28.68
N LEU A 17 22.39 -27.63 -28.91
CA LEU A 17 23.22 -26.94 -27.89
C LEU A 17 22.69 -25.54 -27.60
N ILE A 18 22.20 -24.81 -28.60
CA ILE A 18 21.58 -23.47 -28.40
C ILE A 18 20.23 -23.58 -27.66
N LEU A 19 19.40 -24.55 -28.05
CA LEU A 19 18.13 -24.80 -27.35
C LEU A 19 18.33 -25.35 -25.95
N GLY A 20 19.34 -26.18 -25.73
CA GLY A 20 19.72 -26.65 -24.40
C GLY A 20 20.27 -25.53 -23.50
N SER A 21 21.07 -24.60 -24.02
CA SER A 21 21.56 -23.44 -23.28
C SER A 21 20.45 -22.42 -22.99
N LEU A 22 19.48 -22.22 -23.88
CA LEU A 22 18.30 -21.39 -23.64
C LEU A 22 17.35 -22.00 -22.57
N ALA A 23 17.19 -23.34 -22.56
CA ALA A 23 16.40 -24.01 -21.53
C ALA A 23 17.05 -23.96 -20.13
N ILE A 24 18.38 -23.97 -20.06
CA ILE A 24 19.13 -23.81 -18.81
C ILE A 24 19.07 -22.35 -18.32
N PHE A 25 18.98 -21.37 -19.23
CA PHE A 25 18.85 -19.96 -18.86
C PHE A 25 17.44 -19.59 -18.37
N GLN A 26 16.41 -20.40 -18.69
CA GLN A 26 15.01 -20.21 -18.23
C GLN A 26 14.68 -20.95 -16.94
N SER A 27 15.56 -21.77 -16.39
CA SER A 27 15.40 -22.22 -15.01
C SER A 27 15.74 -21.04 -14.09
N GLY A 28 14.78 -20.13 -13.93
CA GLY A 28 14.90 -18.98 -13.05
C GLY A 28 15.36 -19.44 -11.68
N ARG A 29 16.62 -19.16 -11.32
CA ARG A 29 17.08 -19.28 -9.94
C ARG A 29 16.05 -18.55 -9.08
N LYS A 30 15.26 -19.27 -8.28
CA LYS A 30 14.51 -18.64 -7.20
C LYS A 30 15.54 -17.94 -6.33
N ILE A 31 15.65 -16.64 -6.47
CA ILE A 31 16.56 -15.83 -5.64
C ILE A 31 15.98 -15.95 -4.24
N ASN A 32 16.67 -16.71 -3.37
CA ASN A 32 16.30 -16.80 -1.97
C ASN A 32 16.79 -15.51 -1.28
N TRP A 33 15.91 -14.53 -1.19
CA TRP A 33 16.19 -13.29 -0.49
C TRP A 33 16.27 -13.55 1.02
N SER A 34 17.29 -13.00 1.66
CA SER A 34 17.35 -12.82 3.11
C SER A 34 16.71 -11.46 3.47
N LEU A 35 16.36 -11.26 4.72
CA LEU A 35 15.83 -9.96 5.15
C LEU A 35 16.81 -8.81 4.85
N LYS A 36 18.12 -9.07 4.95
CA LYS A 36 19.17 -8.10 4.61
C LYS A 36 19.10 -7.64 3.15
N ASP A 37 18.72 -8.53 2.23
CA ASP A 37 18.64 -8.21 0.80
C ASP A 37 17.49 -7.22 0.53
N TYR A 38 16.35 -7.31 1.27
CA TYR A 38 15.28 -6.35 1.17
C TYR A 38 15.71 -4.95 1.62
N TYR A 39 16.53 -4.86 2.67
CA TYR A 39 17.08 -3.60 3.16
C TYR A 39 18.24 -3.04 2.31
N ALA A 40 18.83 -3.85 1.43
CA ALA A 40 19.97 -3.48 0.57
C ALA A 40 19.58 -3.11 -0.86
N GLN A 41 18.27 -3.08 -1.18
CA GLN A 41 17.81 -2.64 -2.50
C GLN A 41 18.14 -1.18 -2.75
N SER A 42 18.08 -0.77 -4.01
CA SER A 42 18.19 0.64 -4.41
C SER A 42 16.88 1.11 -5.00
N LEU A 43 16.40 2.27 -4.56
CA LEU A 43 15.27 2.96 -5.18
C LEU A 43 15.75 3.65 -6.46
N ASN A 44 15.49 3.02 -7.59
CA ASN A 44 15.81 3.60 -8.90
C ASN A 44 14.74 4.61 -9.29
N TRP A 45 14.84 5.82 -8.74
CA TRP A 45 13.93 6.91 -9.01
C TRP A 45 13.96 7.34 -10.47
N LYS A 46 12.78 7.48 -11.08
CA LYS A 46 12.60 7.97 -12.45
C LYS A 46 11.47 8.98 -12.46
N THR A 47 11.63 10.06 -13.22
CA THR A 47 10.54 11.00 -13.45
C THR A 47 9.32 10.27 -13.99
N CYS A 48 8.18 10.44 -13.34
CA CYS A 48 6.91 9.83 -13.72
C CYS A 48 5.77 10.86 -13.91
N ALA A 49 5.96 12.08 -13.43
CA ALA A 49 5.17 13.26 -13.72
C ALA A 49 6.06 14.48 -13.53
N GLU A 50 5.61 15.67 -13.96
CA GLU A 50 6.35 16.91 -13.74
C GLU A 50 6.50 17.18 -12.23
N GLY A 51 7.74 17.36 -11.78
CA GLY A 51 8.08 17.56 -10.36
C GLY A 51 8.06 16.30 -9.50
N TYR A 52 7.76 15.11 -10.07
CA TYR A 52 7.63 13.87 -9.31
C TYR A 52 8.47 12.73 -9.87
N GLU A 53 8.99 11.93 -8.97
CA GLU A 53 9.75 10.72 -9.29
C GLU A 53 9.07 9.49 -8.68
N CYS A 54 9.12 8.38 -9.41
CA CYS A 54 8.58 7.10 -8.98
C CYS A 54 9.68 6.05 -8.90
N ALA A 55 9.54 5.15 -7.94
CA ALA A 55 10.38 3.97 -7.79
C ALA A 55 9.53 2.75 -7.41
N SER A 56 10.16 1.58 -7.44
CA SER A 56 9.57 0.35 -6.90
C SER A 56 10.61 -0.39 -6.10
N PHE A 57 10.16 -1.11 -5.08
CA PHE A 57 10.97 -2.01 -4.28
C PHE A 57 10.18 -3.25 -3.89
N LEU A 58 10.87 -4.29 -3.47
CA LEU A 58 10.26 -5.54 -3.06
C LEU A 58 10.21 -5.63 -1.54
N VAL A 59 9.13 -6.24 -1.04
CA VAL A 59 8.99 -6.64 0.36
C VAL A 59 8.53 -8.09 0.42
N PRO A 60 8.83 -8.89 1.45
CA PRO A 60 8.37 -10.26 1.51
C PRO A 60 6.84 -10.32 1.63
N ILE A 61 6.21 -11.31 1.01
CA ILE A 61 4.79 -11.62 1.31
C ILE A 61 4.66 -11.92 2.78
N ASP A 62 5.45 -12.87 3.28
CA ASP A 62 5.48 -13.32 4.67
C ASP A 62 6.87 -13.07 5.25
N TYR A 63 6.95 -12.24 6.30
CA TYR A 63 8.20 -11.92 6.97
C TYR A 63 8.79 -13.08 7.78
N ASP A 64 7.96 -14.07 8.13
CA ASP A 64 8.38 -15.27 8.86
C ASP A 64 8.79 -16.38 7.89
N ASN A 65 8.39 -16.28 6.59
CA ASN A 65 8.76 -17.20 5.53
C ASN A 65 9.14 -16.47 4.24
N LEU A 66 10.37 -16.01 4.14
CA LEU A 66 10.87 -15.22 3.00
C LEU A 66 10.85 -15.96 1.64
N LYS A 67 10.56 -17.28 1.65
CA LYS A 67 10.41 -18.08 0.42
C LYS A 67 9.01 -17.98 -0.20
N SER A 68 8.05 -17.35 0.49
CA SER A 68 6.67 -17.18 0.05
C SER A 68 6.50 -16.27 -1.17
N GLY A 69 7.57 -15.55 -1.57
CA GLY A 69 7.55 -14.59 -2.66
C GLY A 69 7.50 -13.15 -2.15
N ASN A 70 7.17 -12.23 -3.04
CA ASN A 70 7.27 -10.79 -2.78
C ASN A 70 5.98 -10.06 -3.14
N PHE A 71 5.72 -8.95 -2.44
CA PHE A 71 4.98 -7.82 -2.97
C PHE A 71 5.96 -6.84 -3.61
N LYS A 72 5.56 -6.26 -4.73
CA LYS A 72 6.24 -5.12 -5.35
C LYS A 72 5.51 -3.85 -5.00
N LEU A 73 6.10 -3.04 -4.13
CA LEU A 73 5.54 -1.77 -3.74
C LEU A 73 5.98 -0.64 -4.67
N ARG A 74 5.08 0.28 -4.90
CA ARG A 74 5.31 1.50 -5.68
C ARG A 74 5.39 2.70 -4.77
N ALA A 75 6.41 3.53 -4.99
CA ALA A 75 6.60 4.79 -4.30
C ALA A 75 6.59 5.95 -5.28
N LEU A 76 6.12 7.11 -4.81
CA LEU A 76 6.25 8.41 -5.45
C LEU A 76 6.90 9.36 -4.47
N ARG A 77 7.76 10.25 -4.96
CA ARG A 77 8.27 11.36 -4.17
C ARG A 77 8.16 12.70 -4.92
N HIS A 78 7.84 13.71 -4.16
CA HIS A 78 8.08 15.11 -4.48
C HIS A 78 9.35 15.54 -3.77
N ARG A 79 10.37 16.01 -4.49
CA ARG A 79 11.63 16.43 -3.87
C ARG A 79 11.45 17.73 -3.08
N ALA A 80 12.30 17.89 -2.07
CA ALA A 80 12.41 19.17 -1.36
C ALA A 80 12.71 20.31 -2.36
N ASN A 81 11.93 21.40 -2.31
CA ASN A 81 12.09 22.54 -3.22
C ASN A 81 13.46 23.23 -3.07
N LYS A 82 14.07 23.14 -1.88
CA LYS A 82 15.40 23.68 -1.57
C LYS A 82 16.35 22.57 -1.17
N GLU A 83 17.03 21.99 -2.14
CA GLU A 83 17.93 20.84 -1.93
C GLU A 83 18.99 21.10 -0.86
N ASN A 84 19.54 22.32 -0.82
CA ASN A 84 20.52 22.74 0.19
C ASN A 84 19.97 22.84 1.62
N LEU A 85 18.64 22.85 1.78
CA LEU A 85 17.95 22.84 3.09
C LEU A 85 17.29 21.50 3.41
N ARG A 86 17.45 20.50 2.56
CA ARG A 86 16.86 19.18 2.74
C ARG A 86 17.35 18.53 4.03
N ILE A 87 16.44 18.03 4.84
CA ILE A 87 16.71 17.40 6.14
C ILE A 87 16.28 15.92 6.20
N GLY A 88 15.70 15.36 5.16
CA GLY A 88 15.29 13.97 5.07
C GLY A 88 14.03 13.77 4.26
N SER A 89 13.42 12.61 4.41
CA SER A 89 12.13 12.29 3.80
C SER A 89 11.00 12.39 4.82
N LEU A 90 9.82 12.81 4.36
CA LEU A 90 8.55 12.75 5.09
C LEU A 90 7.66 11.72 4.40
N VAL A 91 7.46 10.58 5.02
CA VAL A 91 6.52 9.56 4.50
C VAL A 91 5.11 9.95 4.90
N VAL A 92 4.18 9.93 3.93
CA VAL A 92 2.79 10.34 4.14
C VAL A 92 1.81 9.20 3.86
N ASN A 93 0.73 9.12 4.64
CA ASN A 93 -0.32 8.11 4.49
C ASN A 93 -1.70 8.72 4.77
N PRO A 94 -2.66 8.65 3.81
CA PRO A 94 -3.99 9.24 3.96
C PRO A 94 -4.93 8.44 4.86
N GLY A 95 -4.61 7.17 5.13
CA GLY A 95 -5.46 6.26 5.87
C GLY A 95 -6.32 5.35 4.98
N GLY A 96 -7.55 5.18 5.34
CA GLY A 96 -8.50 4.21 4.79
C GLY A 96 -8.84 3.16 5.84
N PRO A 97 -8.24 1.94 5.86
CA PRO A 97 -7.10 1.41 5.08
C PRO A 97 -7.37 1.32 3.59
N GLY A 98 -6.29 1.33 2.78
CA GLY A 98 -6.37 1.18 1.32
C GLY A 98 -6.36 2.51 0.55
N GLY A 99 -6.30 3.65 1.21
CA GLY A 99 -6.05 4.93 0.55
C GLY A 99 -4.66 4.97 -0.10
N SER A 100 -4.58 5.53 -1.32
CA SER A 100 -3.31 5.63 -2.05
C SER A 100 -2.38 6.66 -1.40
N GLY A 101 -1.26 6.19 -0.87
CA GLY A 101 -0.20 7.08 -0.39
C GLY A 101 0.49 7.82 -1.54
N ILE A 102 0.52 7.23 -2.73
CA ILE A 102 1.04 7.86 -3.94
C ILE A 102 0.19 9.08 -4.31
N ASP A 103 -1.14 8.92 -4.39
CA ASP A 103 -2.04 10.04 -4.74
C ASP A 103 -2.02 11.11 -3.64
N PHE A 104 -1.84 10.72 -2.39
CA PHE A 104 -1.70 11.66 -1.28
C PHE A 104 -0.39 12.45 -1.40
N ALA A 105 0.75 11.81 -1.66
CA ALA A 105 2.03 12.49 -1.87
C ALA A 105 2.05 13.33 -3.16
N PHE A 106 1.27 12.96 -4.17
CA PHE A 106 1.10 13.76 -5.39
C PHE A 106 0.51 15.15 -5.09
N ASN A 107 -0.30 15.26 -4.04
CA ASN A 107 -0.85 16.53 -3.56
C ASN A 107 -0.02 17.15 -2.43
N ALA A 108 1.29 16.83 -2.33
CA ALA A 108 2.16 17.35 -1.29
C ALA A 108 2.12 18.89 -1.12
N PRO A 109 2.06 19.70 -2.20
CA PRO A 109 1.96 21.14 -2.06
C PRO A 109 0.75 21.63 -1.25
N ASP A 110 -0.34 20.85 -1.26
CA ASP A 110 -1.60 21.22 -0.61
C ASP A 110 -1.76 20.59 0.79
N ILE A 111 -1.03 19.50 1.06
CA ILE A 111 -1.18 18.76 2.33
C ILE A 111 -0.18 19.17 3.41
N VAL A 112 0.93 19.78 3.03
CA VAL A 112 1.95 20.28 3.98
C VAL A 112 2.34 21.72 3.65
N SER A 113 2.81 22.45 4.66
CA SER A 113 3.21 23.83 4.46
C SER A 113 4.41 23.97 3.52
N GLN A 114 4.59 25.16 2.94
CA GLN A 114 5.76 25.49 2.11
C GLN A 114 7.08 25.20 2.85
N ALA A 115 7.14 25.47 4.17
CA ALA A 115 8.33 25.23 4.96
C ALA A 115 8.70 23.74 5.05
N ILE A 116 7.73 22.84 4.99
CA ILE A 116 7.93 21.39 4.92
C ILE A 116 8.35 21.00 3.50
N ASN A 117 7.63 21.47 2.46
CA ASN A 117 7.97 21.21 1.06
C ASN A 117 9.37 21.71 0.69
N ASP A 118 9.84 22.78 1.33
CA ASP A 118 11.19 23.31 1.10
C ASP A 118 12.29 22.37 1.65
N ARG A 119 11.99 21.53 2.66
CA ARG A 119 12.99 20.81 3.45
C ARG A 119 12.90 19.30 3.44
N TYR A 120 11.77 18.74 3.04
CA TYR A 120 11.56 17.30 3.00
C TYR A 120 11.26 16.82 1.59
N ASP A 121 11.83 15.68 1.22
CA ASP A 121 11.23 14.90 0.15
C ASP A 121 9.92 14.31 0.70
N VAL A 122 8.79 14.68 0.13
CA VAL A 122 7.50 14.10 0.51
C VAL A 122 7.31 12.81 -0.26
N VAL A 123 7.18 11.69 0.46
CA VAL A 123 7.15 10.34 -0.11
C VAL A 123 5.85 9.64 0.24
N GLY A 124 5.14 9.14 -0.76
CA GLY A 124 4.00 8.24 -0.57
C GLY A 124 4.25 6.87 -1.17
N ILE A 125 3.72 5.85 -0.50
CA ILE A 125 3.66 4.50 -1.04
C ILE A 125 2.22 4.01 -1.05
N ASP A 126 1.86 3.26 -2.09
CA ASP A 126 0.70 2.40 -1.98
C ASP A 126 1.11 1.19 -1.13
N GLY A 127 0.31 0.86 -0.13
CA GLY A 127 0.57 -0.30 0.72
C GLY A 127 0.45 -1.61 -0.05
N ARG A 128 0.88 -2.70 0.56
CA ARG A 128 0.75 -4.05 -0.01
C ARG A 128 -0.71 -4.35 -0.38
N GLY A 129 -0.95 -4.80 -1.59
CA GLY A 129 -2.29 -5.09 -2.12
C GLY A 129 -3.11 -3.88 -2.55
N VAL A 130 -2.54 -2.66 -2.51
CA VAL A 130 -3.25 -1.40 -2.81
C VAL A 130 -2.78 -0.80 -4.14
N ASN A 131 -3.73 -0.38 -4.97
CA ASN A 131 -3.58 0.43 -6.18
C ASN A 131 -2.38 0.00 -7.07
N LYS A 132 -1.23 0.68 -7.02
CA LYS A 132 -0.05 0.40 -7.85
C LYS A 132 0.95 -0.56 -7.22
N SER A 133 0.66 -1.10 -6.05
CA SER A 133 1.50 -2.00 -5.25
C SER A 133 0.94 -3.41 -5.22
N ASP A 134 1.08 -4.16 -6.33
CA ASP A 134 0.53 -5.52 -6.51
C ASP A 134 -0.91 -5.61 -6.01
N PRO A 135 -1.87 -4.89 -6.63
CA PRO A 135 -3.23 -4.73 -6.10
C PRO A 135 -3.96 -6.07 -6.01
N ILE A 136 -4.78 -6.21 -4.97
CA ILE A 136 -5.65 -7.36 -4.77
C ILE A 136 -7.07 -6.98 -5.18
N TYR A 137 -7.51 -7.47 -6.34
CA TYR A 137 -8.87 -7.32 -6.83
C TYR A 137 -9.63 -8.62 -6.60
N CYS A 138 -10.57 -8.60 -5.67
CA CYS A 138 -11.32 -9.78 -5.25
C CYS A 138 -12.57 -10.03 -6.11
N LEU A 139 -13.17 -8.96 -6.61
CA LEU A 139 -14.43 -8.94 -7.35
C LEU A 139 -14.26 -8.11 -8.62
N SER A 140 -15.05 -8.38 -9.63
CA SER A 140 -15.27 -7.43 -10.73
C SER A 140 -16.08 -6.23 -10.25
N ASP A 141 -16.06 -5.11 -10.98
CA ASP A 141 -16.79 -3.89 -10.63
C ASP A 141 -18.27 -4.18 -10.37
N LYS A 142 -18.92 -4.97 -11.24
CA LYS A 142 -20.32 -5.37 -11.08
C LYS A 142 -20.58 -6.19 -9.81
N GLU A 143 -19.66 -7.08 -9.46
CA GLU A 143 -19.79 -7.89 -8.23
C GLU A 143 -19.55 -7.04 -6.99
N GLN A 144 -18.62 -6.08 -7.08
CA GLN A 144 -18.35 -5.13 -6.01
C GLN A 144 -19.54 -4.20 -5.77
N ASP A 145 -20.15 -3.66 -6.82
CA ASP A 145 -21.37 -2.87 -6.72
C ASP A 145 -22.51 -3.68 -6.07
N ALA A 146 -22.68 -4.92 -6.49
CA ALA A 146 -23.67 -5.80 -5.90
C ALA A 146 -23.40 -6.09 -4.41
N PHE A 147 -22.13 -6.23 -4.00
CA PHE A 147 -21.75 -6.46 -2.62
C PHE A 147 -21.97 -5.22 -1.75
N ILE A 148 -21.58 -4.04 -2.24
CA ILE A 148 -21.72 -2.77 -1.50
C ILE A 148 -23.20 -2.39 -1.32
N ASN A 149 -24.06 -2.72 -2.29
CA ASN A 149 -25.49 -2.41 -2.26
C ASN A 149 -26.33 -3.43 -1.45
N ILE A 150 -25.71 -4.39 -0.76
CA ILE A 150 -26.45 -5.28 0.15
C ILE A 150 -26.91 -4.46 1.34
N ASP A 151 -28.22 -4.53 1.61
CA ASP A 151 -28.79 -3.91 2.80
C ASP A 151 -28.16 -4.50 4.07
N GLY A 152 -27.48 -3.65 4.84
CA GLY A 152 -26.82 -4.01 6.08
C GLY A 152 -27.79 -4.14 7.27
N GLU A 153 -29.03 -3.75 7.12
CA GLU A 153 -30.03 -3.86 8.18
C GLU A 153 -30.50 -5.31 8.33
N VAL A 154 -30.29 -5.87 9.50
CA VAL A 154 -30.68 -7.26 9.83
C VAL A 154 -32.02 -7.22 10.58
N LYS A 155 -33.12 -7.53 9.88
CA LYS A 155 -34.46 -7.63 10.44
C LYS A 155 -34.91 -9.08 10.68
N SER A 156 -34.19 -10.03 10.10
CA SER A 156 -34.52 -11.47 10.16
C SER A 156 -33.25 -12.33 10.04
N ASP A 157 -33.38 -13.62 10.43
CA ASP A 157 -32.33 -14.61 10.20
C ASP A 157 -32.01 -14.79 8.72
N SER A 158 -32.98 -14.54 7.84
CA SER A 158 -32.75 -14.55 6.38
C SER A 158 -31.78 -13.45 5.97
N ASP A 159 -31.91 -12.24 6.52
CA ASP A 159 -31.03 -11.12 6.19
C ASP A 159 -29.63 -11.36 6.72
N LEU A 160 -29.52 -11.87 7.94
CA LEU A 160 -28.24 -12.27 8.51
C LEU A 160 -27.54 -13.32 7.63
N ASN A 161 -28.26 -14.36 7.19
CA ASN A 161 -27.71 -15.40 6.34
C ASN A 161 -27.27 -14.87 4.95
N LYS A 162 -27.96 -13.89 4.39
CA LYS A 162 -27.53 -13.20 3.15
C LYS A 162 -26.18 -12.49 3.35
N LEU A 163 -26.04 -11.70 4.42
CA LEU A 163 -24.80 -11.01 4.73
C LEU A 163 -23.64 -11.97 4.98
N ILE A 164 -23.85 -13.04 5.75
CA ILE A 164 -22.85 -14.07 6.01
C ILE A 164 -22.43 -14.75 4.70
N THR A 165 -23.40 -15.08 3.83
CA THR A 165 -23.10 -15.74 2.55
C THR A 165 -22.33 -14.81 1.62
N ALA A 166 -22.73 -13.55 1.51
CA ALA A 166 -22.03 -12.56 0.70
C ALA A 166 -20.59 -12.34 1.18
N SER A 167 -20.39 -12.21 2.51
CA SER A 167 -19.07 -12.06 3.11
C SER A 167 -18.18 -13.28 2.85
N LYS A 168 -18.71 -14.50 2.99
CA LYS A 168 -17.97 -15.73 2.66
C LYS A 168 -17.57 -15.77 1.18
N ASN A 169 -18.49 -15.43 0.29
CA ASN A 169 -18.21 -15.38 -1.15
C ASN A 169 -17.13 -14.35 -1.48
N PHE A 170 -17.18 -13.16 -0.87
CA PHE A 170 -16.14 -12.14 -1.01
C PHE A 170 -14.77 -12.68 -0.59
N VAL A 171 -14.65 -13.26 0.61
CA VAL A 171 -13.38 -13.84 1.10
C VAL A 171 -12.86 -14.92 0.17
N ASN A 172 -13.73 -15.84 -0.28
CA ASN A 172 -13.35 -16.92 -1.20
C ASN A 172 -12.85 -16.37 -2.55
N SER A 173 -13.47 -15.30 -3.04
CA SER A 173 -13.03 -14.62 -4.27
C SER A 173 -11.66 -13.97 -4.08
N CYS A 174 -11.40 -13.34 -2.93
CA CYS A 174 -10.08 -12.80 -2.60
C CYS A 174 -9.01 -13.89 -2.57
N VAL A 175 -9.28 -15.00 -1.90
CA VAL A 175 -8.34 -16.13 -1.82
C VAL A 175 -8.06 -16.71 -3.21
N LYS A 176 -9.10 -16.85 -4.04
CA LYS A 176 -8.95 -17.32 -5.43
C LYS A 176 -8.12 -16.36 -6.28
N ALA A 177 -8.32 -15.06 -6.11
CA ALA A 177 -7.65 -14.03 -6.91
C ALA A 177 -6.17 -13.82 -6.53
N ALA A 178 -5.83 -13.85 -5.23
CA ALA A 178 -4.52 -13.44 -4.74
C ALA A 178 -3.77 -14.51 -3.91
N GLY A 179 -4.38 -15.67 -3.69
CA GLY A 179 -3.75 -16.77 -2.96
C GLY A 179 -3.30 -16.35 -1.55
N ILE A 180 -2.08 -16.71 -1.20
CA ILE A 180 -1.53 -16.43 0.14
C ILE A 180 -1.42 -14.95 0.46
N LYS A 181 -1.32 -14.07 -0.55
CA LYS A 181 -1.18 -12.62 -0.35
C LYS A 181 -2.30 -12.05 0.50
N VAL A 182 -3.53 -12.60 0.42
CA VAL A 182 -4.69 -12.13 1.20
C VAL A 182 -4.46 -12.24 2.70
N GLY A 183 -3.75 -13.25 3.17
CA GLY A 183 -3.41 -13.44 4.57
C GLY A 183 -2.29 -12.52 5.07
N HIS A 184 -1.64 -11.77 4.16
CA HIS A 184 -0.44 -11.00 4.44
C HIS A 184 -0.58 -9.51 4.08
N VAL A 185 -1.72 -8.91 4.41
CA VAL A 185 -2.01 -7.47 4.21
C VAL A 185 -2.27 -6.76 5.55
N SER A 186 -1.66 -7.26 6.62
CA SER A 186 -1.84 -6.71 7.97
C SER A 186 -1.11 -5.38 8.16
N THR A 187 -1.57 -4.61 9.15
CA THR A 187 -0.90 -3.36 9.57
C THR A 187 0.52 -3.61 10.08
N TYR A 188 0.76 -4.74 10.75
CA TYR A 188 2.09 -5.11 11.23
C TYR A 188 3.08 -5.35 10.10
N GLU A 189 2.65 -6.00 9.03
CA GLU A 189 3.49 -6.21 7.84
C GLU A 189 3.70 -4.90 7.08
N SER A 190 2.67 -4.06 6.99
CA SER A 190 2.80 -2.71 6.41
C SER A 190 3.78 -1.82 7.20
N ALA A 191 3.84 -1.95 8.53
CA ALA A 191 4.82 -1.26 9.36
C ALA A 191 6.25 -1.77 9.10
N LYS A 192 6.44 -3.09 8.86
CA LYS A 192 7.72 -3.65 8.44
C LYS A 192 8.14 -3.13 7.06
N ASP A 193 7.18 -3.01 6.12
CA ASP A 193 7.43 -2.42 4.80
C ASP A 193 7.91 -0.96 4.90
N MET A 194 7.31 -0.19 5.81
CA MET A 194 7.72 1.20 6.06
C MET A 194 9.15 1.29 6.59
N ASP A 195 9.61 0.32 7.42
CA ASP A 195 10.99 0.32 7.89
C ASP A 195 11.98 -0.04 6.78
N ILE A 196 11.63 -0.96 5.88
CA ILE A 196 12.40 -1.20 4.66
C ILE A 196 12.47 0.10 3.83
N LEU A 197 11.33 0.76 3.57
CA LEU A 197 11.31 2.03 2.83
C LEU A 197 12.22 3.08 3.48
N ARG A 198 12.13 3.27 4.81
CA ARG A 198 13.00 4.19 5.55
C ARG A 198 14.48 3.94 5.25
N ALA A 199 14.89 2.67 5.32
CA ALA A 199 16.28 2.30 5.04
C ALA A 199 16.67 2.57 3.58
N LEU A 200 15.79 2.28 2.63
CA LEU A 200 16.02 2.52 1.20
C LEU A 200 16.05 4.01 0.84
N LEU A 201 15.40 4.87 1.62
CA LEU A 201 15.48 6.34 1.53
C LEU A 201 16.80 6.87 2.11
N GLY A 202 17.58 6.04 2.82
CA GLY A 202 18.81 6.42 3.49
C GLY A 202 18.58 7.18 4.80
N ASP A 203 17.35 7.21 5.31
CA ASP A 203 16.98 7.91 6.52
C ASP A 203 17.26 7.04 7.76
N THR A 204 17.99 7.58 8.74
CA THR A 204 18.24 6.89 10.03
C THR A 204 16.98 6.74 10.86
N LYS A 205 16.05 7.67 10.72
CA LYS A 205 14.77 7.71 11.41
C LYS A 205 13.65 8.05 10.43
N LEU A 206 12.50 7.40 10.59
CA LEU A 206 11.30 7.70 9.80
C LEU A 206 10.67 9.00 10.30
N ASN A 207 10.45 9.98 9.39
CA ASN A 207 9.52 11.06 9.64
C ASN A 207 8.20 10.73 8.93
N TYR A 208 7.08 10.97 9.58
CA TYR A 208 5.81 10.43 9.17
C TYR A 208 4.64 11.38 9.42
N LEU A 209 3.74 11.48 8.45
CA LEU A 209 2.44 12.11 8.57
C LEU A 209 1.36 11.08 8.22
N GLY A 210 0.60 10.65 9.22
CA GLY A 210 -0.52 9.74 9.04
C GLY A 210 -1.85 10.39 9.37
N LYS A 211 -2.86 10.17 8.51
CA LYS A 211 -4.24 10.59 8.77
C LYS A 211 -5.13 9.37 8.96
N SER A 212 -6.15 9.47 9.84
CA SER A 212 -7.13 8.39 10.04
C SER A 212 -6.45 7.05 10.35
N TYR A 213 -6.74 5.98 9.60
CA TYR A 213 -6.03 4.69 9.72
C TYR A 213 -4.49 4.84 9.62
N GLY A 214 -3.99 5.82 8.88
CA GLY A 214 -2.55 6.12 8.84
C GLY A 214 -1.97 6.44 10.21
N THR A 215 -2.79 6.92 11.15
CA THR A 215 -2.36 7.13 12.55
C THR A 215 -2.14 5.80 13.27
N TYR A 216 -3.06 4.83 13.07
CA TYR A 216 -2.91 3.47 13.60
C TYR A 216 -1.65 2.79 13.07
N LEU A 217 -1.41 2.86 11.75
CA LEU A 217 -0.19 2.35 11.13
C LEU A 217 1.07 3.01 11.73
N GLY A 218 1.06 4.33 11.92
CA GLY A 218 2.15 5.07 12.55
C GLY A 218 2.41 4.64 14.00
N LEU A 219 1.37 4.43 14.79
CA LEU A 219 1.47 3.97 16.19
C LEU A 219 2.02 2.54 16.26
N VAL A 220 1.57 1.64 15.39
CA VAL A 220 2.12 0.28 15.27
C VAL A 220 3.60 0.33 14.91
N TYR A 221 3.99 1.17 13.93
CA TYR A 221 5.40 1.36 13.58
C TYR A 221 6.22 1.84 14.78
N MET A 222 5.76 2.86 15.52
CA MET A 222 6.45 3.37 16.70
C MET A 222 6.66 2.30 17.77
N SER A 223 5.67 1.43 17.96
CA SER A 223 5.77 0.30 18.90
C SER A 223 6.80 -0.73 18.47
N MET A 224 6.85 -1.06 17.16
CA MET A 224 7.75 -2.07 16.62
C MET A 224 9.19 -1.58 16.47
N TYR A 225 9.37 -0.31 16.12
CA TYR A 225 10.66 0.29 15.77
C TYR A 225 10.96 1.58 16.57
N PRO A 226 10.91 1.57 17.92
CA PRO A 226 11.03 2.79 18.73
C PRO A 226 12.34 3.55 18.50
N LYS A 227 13.41 2.86 18.11
CA LYS A 227 14.72 3.47 17.82
C LYS A 227 14.76 4.17 16.44
N ASN A 228 13.84 3.82 15.54
CA ASN A 228 13.78 4.36 14.18
C ASN A 228 12.76 5.49 14.03
N VAL A 229 12.10 5.87 15.12
CA VAL A 229 11.10 6.96 15.13
C VAL A 229 11.79 8.32 15.05
N GLY A 230 11.38 9.12 14.07
CA GLY A 230 11.76 10.50 13.87
C GLY A 230 10.68 11.47 14.34
N ARG A 231 10.21 12.33 13.44
CA ARG A 231 9.10 13.25 13.68
C ARG A 231 7.81 12.62 13.16
N PHE A 232 6.84 12.44 14.06
CA PHE A 232 5.55 11.85 13.74
C PHE A 232 4.44 12.85 13.98
N VAL A 233 3.57 12.99 12.97
CA VAL A 233 2.31 13.71 13.09
C VAL A 233 1.19 12.72 12.78
N VAL A 234 0.23 12.61 13.69
CA VAL A 234 -0.92 11.73 13.60
C VAL A 234 -2.20 12.58 13.71
N ASP A 235 -2.96 12.62 12.64
CA ASP A 235 -4.12 13.48 12.46
C ASP A 235 -5.40 12.61 12.35
N GLY A 236 -6.36 12.80 13.27
CA GLY A 236 -7.51 11.93 13.42
C GLY A 236 -7.10 10.57 14.04
N VAL A 237 -6.54 10.61 15.24
CA VAL A 237 -5.90 9.46 15.90
C VAL A 237 -6.90 8.33 16.16
N VAL A 238 -6.54 7.14 15.67
CA VAL A 238 -7.21 5.88 16.00
C VAL A 238 -6.49 5.23 17.18
N ASP A 239 -7.22 5.01 18.28
CA ASP A 239 -6.67 4.29 19.44
C ASP A 239 -6.44 2.81 19.09
N PRO A 240 -5.20 2.32 19.14
CA PRO A 240 -4.89 0.93 18.80
C PRO A 240 -5.43 -0.10 19.79
N ASN A 241 -5.90 0.32 20.95
CA ASN A 241 -6.44 -0.57 21.98
C ASN A 241 -7.94 -0.85 21.79
N LEU A 242 -8.64 -0.08 20.93
CA LEU A 242 -10.06 -0.31 20.67
C LEU A 242 -10.28 -1.55 19.82
N SER A 243 -11.27 -2.36 20.19
CA SER A 243 -11.81 -3.38 19.29
C SER A 243 -12.50 -2.73 18.07
N ALA A 244 -12.70 -3.48 16.99
CA ALA A 244 -13.39 -2.99 15.80
C ALA A 244 -14.78 -2.44 16.12
N ASN A 245 -15.53 -3.06 17.05
CA ASN A 245 -16.84 -2.60 17.46
C ASN A 245 -16.79 -1.27 18.23
N GLU A 246 -15.83 -1.13 19.14
CA GLU A 246 -15.63 0.11 19.89
C GLU A 246 -15.21 1.26 18.98
N LEU A 247 -14.33 0.99 18.03
CA LEU A 247 -13.91 1.97 17.02
C LEU A 247 -15.11 2.43 16.17
N ASN A 248 -15.89 1.48 15.64
CA ASN A 248 -17.07 1.79 14.83
C ASN A 248 -18.10 2.61 15.62
N LYS A 249 -18.33 2.26 16.89
CA LYS A 249 -19.22 3.03 17.77
C LYS A 249 -18.70 4.44 18.02
N ALA A 250 -17.40 4.59 18.30
CA ALA A 250 -16.78 5.90 18.52
C ALA A 250 -16.86 6.79 17.26
N GLN A 251 -16.66 6.21 16.08
CA GLN A 251 -16.81 6.92 14.81
C GLN A 251 -18.25 7.36 14.57
N ALA A 252 -19.24 6.48 14.78
CA ALA A 252 -20.66 6.82 14.63
C ALA A 252 -21.04 8.00 15.53
N VAL A 253 -20.65 7.96 16.81
CA VAL A 253 -20.91 9.08 17.75
C VAL A 253 -20.21 10.36 17.27
N GLY A 254 -18.99 10.27 16.79
CA GLY A 254 -18.25 11.45 16.28
C GLY A 254 -18.89 12.05 15.04
N PHE A 255 -19.40 11.24 14.12
CA PHE A 255 -20.13 11.70 12.93
C PHE A 255 -21.46 12.36 13.28
N GLU A 256 -22.23 11.81 14.23
CA GLU A 256 -23.47 12.44 14.73
C GLU A 256 -23.19 13.83 15.34
N ILE A 257 -22.18 13.95 16.20
CA ILE A 257 -21.78 15.24 16.78
C ILE A 257 -21.39 16.25 15.69
N ALA A 258 -20.63 15.80 14.67
CA ALA A 258 -20.22 16.65 13.57
C ALA A 258 -21.40 17.09 12.70
N LEU A 259 -22.34 16.18 12.44
CA LEU A 259 -23.57 16.46 11.69
C LEU A 259 -24.46 17.46 12.44
N ASP A 260 -24.71 17.25 13.73
CA ASP A 260 -25.48 18.16 14.57
C ASP A 260 -24.88 19.57 14.61
N SER A 261 -23.54 19.63 14.72
CA SER A 261 -22.81 20.91 14.72
C SER A 261 -22.96 21.61 13.36
N PHE A 262 -22.85 20.86 12.26
CA PHE A 262 -23.02 21.37 10.91
C PHE A 262 -24.45 21.89 10.70
N LEU A 263 -25.46 21.12 11.06
CA LEU A 263 -26.89 21.51 10.92
C LEU A 263 -27.18 22.76 11.75
N THR A 264 -26.72 22.78 13.01
CA THR A 264 -26.90 23.92 13.92
C THR A 264 -26.28 25.20 13.34
N ASP A 265 -25.10 25.14 12.77
CA ASP A 265 -24.45 26.29 12.10
C ASP A 265 -25.16 26.66 10.80
N CYS A 266 -25.51 25.66 9.97
CA CYS A 266 -26.15 25.88 8.67
C CYS A 266 -27.48 26.64 8.79
N ILE A 267 -28.38 26.21 9.67
CA ILE A 267 -29.71 26.83 9.81
C ILE A 267 -29.66 28.30 10.27
N THR A 268 -28.50 28.76 10.76
CA THR A 268 -28.33 30.20 11.09
C THR A 268 -27.94 31.04 9.85
N LYS A 269 -27.67 30.41 8.72
CA LYS A 269 -27.20 31.06 7.50
C LYS A 269 -28.29 31.14 6.44
N LYS A 270 -28.37 32.27 5.74
CA LYS A 270 -29.42 32.52 4.74
C LYS A 270 -29.34 31.61 3.51
N ASP A 271 -28.18 31.02 3.25
CA ASP A 271 -27.88 30.14 2.10
C ASP A 271 -27.88 28.67 2.50
N CYS A 272 -28.34 28.34 3.71
CA CYS A 272 -28.49 26.96 4.12
C CYS A 272 -29.58 26.27 3.29
N PHE A 273 -29.27 25.14 2.69
CA PHE A 273 -30.21 24.35 1.89
C PHE A 273 -31.04 23.34 2.73
N PHE A 274 -30.73 23.20 4.02
CA PHE A 274 -31.60 22.51 4.97
C PHE A 274 -32.52 23.54 5.62
N GLU A 275 -33.70 23.76 4.99
CA GLU A 275 -34.75 24.50 5.64
C GLU A 275 -35.34 23.63 6.75
N GLY A 276 -35.34 24.17 7.98
CA GLY A 276 -35.91 23.52 9.17
C GLY A 276 -37.43 23.50 9.18
#